data_2d7cc4a9d1999901cbcc32b9a90bb20d
#
_entry.id   2d7cc4a9d1999901cbcc32b9a90bb20d
#
_cell.length_a   1.000
_cell.length_b   1.000
_cell.length_c   1.000
_cell.angle_alpha   90.00
_cell.angle_beta   90.00
_cell.angle_gamma   90.00
#
_symmetry.space_group_name_H-M   'P 1'
#
loop_
_entity.id
_entity.type
_entity.pdbx_description
1 polymer ?
#
loop_
_entity_poly.entity_id
_entity_poly.type
_entity_poly.pdbx_seq_one_letter_code
_entity_poly.pdbx_strand_id
1 'polypeptide(L)'
;MSTTAPAGPESVFTYGAPALKFGPGASDEIGYDLAQHGARRVLVITDAGVAATGAPHRIAERMTAFGIEAHVFDGVHVEPTDVSLRQAVDHALASGPWDAFVAVGGGSSIDTAKAVNLLSTNPGELMDYINAPVGRALAPVNPLGPLVAVPTTTGTGAESTTICVLDVLELKVKTGISHARLRPTLAVIDPDLTFTQPAGVTAASGMDILCHALESYTARPYDTYPHKRPEQRVPYCGANPISDAWSERALHLLAQSFRTAVRDGDNPQARSDMALAATFAGLGFGNAGVHIPHANAYPIAGRVKDFHPAGYPAHEPMVPHGMAVSLTAPEAFRFTFSAQPERHLRAAELLAPGMERPADPAECLPTAIEQLMRDIGMPNGIGGVGYGEGDIPALVEGAMKQQRLLSTAPRTVTEDDVAGILNRSLTLW
;
A
#
# COMPACT_ATOMS: atom_id res chain seq x y z
N MET A 1 37.02 -13.94 -10.72
CA MET A 1 36.49 -14.38 -9.43
C MET A 1 35.26 -15.22 -9.73
N SER A 2 35.16 -16.42 -9.15
CA SER A 2 34.03 -17.36 -9.42
C SER A 2 32.71 -16.70 -9.07
N THR A 3 31.79 -16.63 -10.03
CA THR A 3 30.48 -15.98 -9.93
C THR A 3 29.37 -16.90 -9.45
N THR A 4 29.69 -18.07 -8.91
CA THR A 4 28.69 -18.97 -8.33
C THR A 4 28.25 -18.43 -6.97
N ALA A 5 26.95 -18.15 -6.82
CA ALA A 5 26.37 -17.87 -5.51
C ALA A 5 26.67 -19.04 -4.56
N PRO A 6 26.94 -18.81 -3.26
CA PRO A 6 27.07 -19.88 -2.30
C PRO A 6 25.82 -20.75 -2.32
N ALA A 7 25.99 -22.07 -2.27
CA ALA A 7 24.86 -22.99 -2.17
C ALA A 7 24.29 -22.92 -0.73
N GLY A 8 22.97 -22.77 -0.62
CA GLY A 8 22.30 -22.79 0.68
C GLY A 8 21.11 -21.81 0.75
N PRO A 9 20.44 -21.74 1.89
CA PRO A 9 19.37 -20.77 2.12
C PRO A 9 19.91 -19.34 2.26
N GLU A 10 19.06 -18.35 2.02
CA GLU A 10 19.40 -16.94 2.24
C GLU A 10 19.65 -16.67 3.73
N SER A 11 20.66 -15.88 4.02
CA SER A 11 21.03 -15.50 5.39
C SER A 11 21.02 -13.98 5.60
N VAL A 12 20.77 -13.23 4.55
CA VAL A 12 20.83 -11.75 4.54
C VAL A 12 19.53 -11.19 4.00
N PHE A 13 18.92 -10.29 4.74
CA PHE A 13 17.84 -9.44 4.23
C PHE A 13 18.27 -7.98 4.25
N THR A 14 17.66 -7.17 3.40
CA THR A 14 17.82 -5.71 3.41
C THR A 14 16.56 -5.08 3.97
N TYR A 15 16.73 -4.02 4.75
CA TYR A 15 15.63 -3.24 5.28
C TYR A 15 15.89 -1.75 4.99
N GLY A 16 14.85 -1.03 4.58
CA GLY A 16 14.93 0.40 4.36
C GLY A 16 13.64 1.09 4.79
N ALA A 17 13.78 2.32 5.27
CA ALA A 17 12.69 3.19 5.67
C ALA A 17 12.98 4.62 5.22
N PRO A 18 11.98 5.49 5.00
CA PRO A 18 12.18 6.92 4.90
C PRO A 18 12.59 7.50 6.26
N ALA A 19 13.16 8.70 6.30
CA ALA A 19 13.09 9.50 7.51
C ALA A 19 11.60 9.75 7.83
N LEU A 20 11.25 9.88 9.12
CA LEU A 20 9.85 9.94 9.55
C LEU A 20 9.64 11.10 10.51
N LYS A 21 8.61 11.91 10.23
CA LYS A 21 8.09 12.95 11.12
C LYS A 21 6.62 12.65 11.39
N PHE A 22 6.22 12.67 12.66
CA PHE A 22 4.86 12.33 13.08
C PHE A 22 4.32 13.33 14.10
N GLY A 23 3.07 13.71 13.95
CA GLY A 23 2.28 14.44 14.95
C GLY A 23 1.36 15.47 14.33
N PRO A 24 0.35 15.93 15.08
CA PRO A 24 -0.53 17.02 14.66
C PRO A 24 0.27 18.27 14.30
N GLY A 25 0.00 18.84 13.12
CA GLY A 25 0.72 20.02 12.60
C GLY A 25 2.08 19.71 11.98
N ALA A 26 2.53 18.45 11.91
CA ALA A 26 3.83 18.09 11.32
C ALA A 26 3.97 18.57 9.87
N SER A 27 2.88 18.65 9.13
CA SER A 27 2.85 19.12 7.74
C SER A 27 3.23 20.60 7.59
N ASP A 28 3.07 21.41 8.62
CA ASP A 28 3.44 22.84 8.59
C ASP A 28 4.97 23.06 8.64
N GLU A 29 5.75 22.03 9.00
CA GLU A 29 7.21 22.09 9.11
C GLU A 29 7.97 21.67 7.84
N ILE A 30 7.29 21.22 6.79
CA ILE A 30 7.90 20.71 5.55
C ILE A 30 8.85 21.73 4.91
N GLY A 31 8.53 23.01 4.98
CA GLY A 31 9.38 24.08 4.47
C GLY A 31 10.76 24.11 5.13
N TYR A 32 10.83 23.90 6.45
CA TYR A 32 12.09 23.77 7.16
C TYR A 32 12.88 22.54 6.67
N ASP A 33 12.23 21.39 6.57
CA ASP A 33 12.89 20.15 6.14
C ASP A 33 13.49 20.28 4.74
N LEU A 34 12.72 20.82 3.79
CA LEU A 34 13.18 21.01 2.41
C LEU A 34 14.27 22.08 2.29
N ALA A 35 14.24 23.13 3.12
CA ALA A 35 15.30 24.13 3.17
C ALA A 35 16.66 23.51 3.59
N GLN A 36 16.65 22.48 4.49
CA GLN A 36 17.87 21.75 4.85
C GLN A 36 18.45 20.95 3.66
N HIS A 37 17.64 20.59 2.69
CA HIS A 37 18.07 19.98 1.42
C HIS A 37 18.44 21.03 0.36
N GLY A 38 18.38 22.32 0.67
CA GLY A 38 18.70 23.41 -0.24
C GLY A 38 17.63 23.66 -1.31
N ALA A 39 16.44 23.12 -1.15
CA ALA A 39 15.34 23.30 -2.10
C ALA A 39 14.88 24.77 -2.13
N ARG A 40 14.61 25.28 -3.34
CA ARG A 40 14.08 26.62 -3.60
C ARG A 40 12.83 26.60 -4.47
N ARG A 41 12.71 25.59 -5.35
CA ARG A 41 11.54 25.37 -6.20
C ARG A 41 11.00 23.98 -5.99
N VAL A 42 9.72 23.88 -5.58
CA VAL A 42 9.08 22.64 -5.15
C VAL A 42 7.76 22.43 -5.90
N LEU A 43 7.55 21.22 -6.43
CA LEU A 43 6.25 20.81 -6.96
C LEU A 43 5.48 20.02 -5.88
N VAL A 44 4.32 20.55 -5.50
CA VAL A 44 3.35 19.88 -4.63
C VAL A 44 2.37 19.11 -5.52
N ILE A 45 2.26 17.81 -5.34
CA ILE A 45 1.49 16.89 -6.19
C ILE A 45 0.33 16.33 -5.37
N THR A 46 -0.89 16.52 -5.86
CA THR A 46 -2.13 16.16 -5.16
C THR A 46 -3.25 15.86 -6.15
N ASP A 47 -4.35 15.29 -5.68
CA ASP A 47 -5.58 15.16 -6.44
C ASP A 47 -6.57 16.29 -6.11
N ALA A 48 -7.57 16.49 -6.99
CA ALA A 48 -8.56 17.55 -6.85
C ALA A 48 -9.37 17.45 -5.55
N GLY A 49 -9.65 16.24 -5.06
CA GLY A 49 -10.39 16.02 -3.81
C GLY A 49 -9.61 16.50 -2.59
N VAL A 50 -8.33 16.16 -2.52
CA VAL A 50 -7.43 16.61 -1.46
C VAL A 50 -7.13 18.10 -1.60
N ALA A 51 -6.96 18.62 -2.83
CA ALA A 51 -6.78 20.06 -3.07
C ALA A 51 -7.96 20.90 -2.54
N ALA A 52 -9.18 20.39 -2.70
CA ALA A 52 -10.41 21.05 -2.19
C ALA A 52 -10.45 21.19 -0.65
N THR A 53 -9.68 20.39 0.09
CA THR A 53 -9.54 20.54 1.56
C THR A 53 -8.71 21.77 1.94
N GLY A 54 -7.97 22.35 1.00
CA GLY A 54 -7.03 23.46 1.23
C GLY A 54 -5.68 23.04 1.81
N ALA A 55 -5.50 21.81 2.25
CA ALA A 55 -4.26 21.33 2.88
C ALA A 55 -3.03 21.49 1.98
N PRO A 56 -3.03 21.07 0.68
CA PRO A 56 -1.87 21.22 -0.20
C PRO A 56 -1.47 22.70 -0.39
N HIS A 57 -2.45 23.59 -0.52
CA HIS A 57 -2.21 25.04 -0.66
C HIS A 57 -1.65 25.65 0.61
N ARG A 58 -2.17 25.27 1.79
CA ARG A 58 -1.62 25.69 3.08
C ARG A 58 -0.17 25.26 3.24
N ILE A 59 0.15 24.00 2.90
CA ILE A 59 1.52 23.46 2.95
C ILE A 59 2.42 24.28 2.01
N ALA A 60 1.99 24.53 0.77
CA ALA A 60 2.73 25.32 -0.21
C ALA A 60 2.98 26.76 0.31
N GLU A 61 1.97 27.40 0.89
CA GLU A 61 2.10 28.74 1.48
C GLU A 61 3.11 28.75 2.63
N ARG A 62 3.07 27.75 3.53
CA ARG A 62 4.02 27.65 4.65
C ARG A 62 5.47 27.54 4.20
N MET A 63 5.76 26.97 3.04
CA MET A 63 7.11 26.85 2.49
C MET A 63 7.71 28.22 2.12
N THR A 64 6.87 29.23 1.81
CA THR A 64 7.36 30.60 1.45
C THR A 64 8.15 31.26 2.57
N ALA A 65 7.81 30.96 3.85
CA ALA A 65 8.55 31.46 5.01
C ALA A 65 10.02 30.99 5.05
N PHE A 66 10.34 29.95 4.29
CA PHE A 66 11.69 29.39 4.16
C PHE A 66 12.35 29.74 2.84
N GLY A 67 11.75 30.67 2.07
CA GLY A 67 12.28 31.14 0.78
C GLY A 67 12.11 30.10 -0.36
N ILE A 68 11.11 29.22 -0.22
CA ILE A 68 10.77 28.19 -1.20
C ILE A 68 9.58 28.65 -2.02
N GLU A 69 9.72 28.64 -3.35
CA GLU A 69 8.61 28.80 -4.31
C GLU A 69 7.97 27.43 -4.52
N ALA A 70 6.71 27.30 -4.11
CA ALA A 70 5.95 26.05 -4.22
C ALA A 70 4.82 26.20 -5.23
N HIS A 71 4.71 25.24 -6.14
CA HIS A 71 3.63 25.14 -7.13
C HIS A 71 2.79 23.91 -6.85
N VAL A 72 1.46 24.03 -6.97
CA VAL A 72 0.52 22.93 -6.73
C VAL A 72 0.04 22.39 -8.08
N PHE A 73 0.22 21.08 -8.29
CA PHE A 73 -0.39 20.30 -9.35
C PHE A 73 -1.46 19.41 -8.71
N ASP A 74 -2.73 19.64 -9.05
CA ASP A 74 -3.91 18.96 -8.50
C ASP A 74 -4.58 17.98 -9.48
N GLY A 75 -3.88 17.67 -10.58
CA GLY A 75 -4.36 16.80 -11.67
C GLY A 75 -4.10 15.30 -11.46
N VAL A 76 -3.81 14.84 -10.24
CA VAL A 76 -3.63 13.41 -9.97
C VAL A 76 -4.93 12.65 -10.17
N HIS A 77 -4.88 11.56 -10.92
CA HIS A 77 -5.99 10.63 -11.07
C HIS A 77 -5.98 9.61 -9.93
N VAL A 78 -7.11 9.44 -9.24
CA VAL A 78 -7.30 8.36 -8.26
C VAL A 78 -7.21 7.03 -9.01
N GLU A 79 -6.43 6.08 -8.49
CA GLU A 79 -5.98 4.89 -9.22
C GLU A 79 -5.18 5.29 -10.49
N PRO A 80 -3.87 5.59 -10.36
CA PRO A 80 -3.06 6.14 -11.44
C PRO A 80 -3.01 5.20 -12.64
N THR A 81 -3.12 5.80 -13.83
CA THR A 81 -2.97 5.09 -15.11
C THR A 81 -1.67 5.52 -15.79
N ASP A 82 -1.19 4.74 -16.76
CA ASP A 82 -0.05 5.12 -17.59
C ASP A 82 -0.26 6.46 -18.29
N VAL A 83 -1.51 6.77 -18.66
CA VAL A 83 -1.90 8.05 -19.28
C VAL A 83 -1.83 9.19 -18.27
N SER A 84 -2.43 9.04 -17.10
CA SER A 84 -2.45 10.09 -16.06
C SER A 84 -1.06 10.37 -15.51
N LEU A 85 -0.21 9.33 -15.34
CA LEU A 85 1.17 9.51 -14.92
C LEU A 85 1.96 10.29 -15.97
N ARG A 86 1.78 10.00 -17.26
CA ARG A 86 2.43 10.75 -18.35
C ARG A 86 2.03 12.22 -18.33
N GLN A 87 0.74 12.52 -18.15
CA GLN A 87 0.27 13.91 -18.04
C GLN A 87 0.91 14.65 -16.87
N ALA A 88 1.05 14.02 -15.70
CA ALA A 88 1.71 14.60 -14.54
C ALA A 88 3.22 14.84 -14.79
N VAL A 89 3.89 13.90 -15.44
CA VAL A 89 5.31 14.04 -15.85
C VAL A 89 5.48 15.18 -16.86
N ASP A 90 4.64 15.24 -17.89
CA ASP A 90 4.71 16.30 -18.91
C ASP A 90 4.50 17.68 -18.29
N HIS A 91 3.55 17.81 -17.35
CA HIS A 91 3.36 19.03 -16.57
C HIS A 91 4.60 19.42 -15.79
N ALA A 92 5.20 18.47 -15.08
CA ALA A 92 6.40 18.72 -14.28
C ALA A 92 7.60 19.13 -15.14
N LEU A 93 7.79 18.51 -16.31
CA LEU A 93 8.84 18.85 -17.26
C LEU A 93 8.64 20.23 -17.89
N ALA A 94 7.42 20.58 -18.24
CA ALA A 94 7.09 21.87 -18.84
C ALA A 94 7.22 23.05 -17.88
N SER A 95 6.97 22.82 -16.57
CA SER A 95 6.99 23.87 -15.53
C SER A 95 8.26 23.87 -14.67
N GLY A 96 9.15 22.88 -14.82
CA GLY A 96 10.41 22.76 -14.09
C GLY A 96 11.50 23.78 -14.48
N PRO A 97 12.74 23.64 -14.00
CA PRO A 97 13.20 22.52 -13.17
C PRO A 97 12.73 22.62 -11.70
N TRP A 98 12.72 21.46 -11.01
CA TRP A 98 12.31 21.33 -9.61
C TRP A 98 13.47 20.83 -8.75
N ASP A 99 13.62 21.41 -7.54
CA ASP A 99 14.65 20.98 -6.59
C ASP A 99 14.14 19.83 -5.71
N ALA A 100 12.82 19.76 -5.47
CA ALA A 100 12.19 18.74 -4.65
C ALA A 100 10.71 18.57 -5.02
N PHE A 101 10.11 17.49 -4.50
CA PHE A 101 8.71 17.13 -4.70
C PHE A 101 8.03 16.90 -3.34
N VAL A 102 6.77 17.29 -3.23
CA VAL A 102 5.91 17.00 -2.06
C VAL A 102 4.64 16.36 -2.56
N ALA A 103 4.37 15.13 -2.13
CA ALA A 103 3.10 14.47 -2.38
C ALA A 103 2.17 14.70 -1.21
N VAL A 104 1.01 15.31 -1.43
CA VAL A 104 -0.03 15.48 -0.39
C VAL A 104 -1.26 14.73 -0.85
N GLY A 105 -1.59 13.62 -0.21
CA GLY A 105 -2.73 12.81 -0.64
C GLY A 105 -2.64 11.35 -0.22
N GLY A 106 -3.49 10.53 -0.82
CA GLY A 106 -3.44 9.07 -0.67
C GLY A 106 -2.32 8.42 -1.49
N GLY A 107 -2.38 7.09 -1.60
CA GLY A 107 -1.42 6.30 -2.40
C GLY A 107 -1.27 6.80 -3.82
N SER A 108 -2.36 7.19 -4.48
CA SER A 108 -2.35 7.69 -5.86
C SER A 108 -1.50 8.95 -6.02
N SER A 109 -1.61 9.91 -5.10
CA SER A 109 -0.79 11.13 -5.13
C SER A 109 0.67 10.85 -4.86
N ILE A 110 0.97 9.95 -3.91
CA ILE A 110 2.34 9.56 -3.57
C ILE A 110 2.99 8.79 -4.72
N ASP A 111 2.27 7.87 -5.33
CA ASP A 111 2.78 7.08 -6.46
C ASP A 111 2.98 7.94 -7.71
N THR A 112 2.06 8.87 -7.99
CA THR A 112 2.26 9.86 -9.05
C THR A 112 3.53 10.69 -8.81
N ALA A 113 3.75 11.15 -7.59
CA ALA A 113 4.95 11.92 -7.25
C ALA A 113 6.24 11.11 -7.40
N LYS A 114 6.23 9.81 -7.08
CA LYS A 114 7.36 8.91 -7.35
C LYS A 114 7.67 8.80 -8.84
N ALA A 115 6.65 8.63 -9.69
CA ALA A 115 6.80 8.57 -11.15
C ALA A 115 7.29 9.91 -11.72
N VAL A 116 6.73 11.04 -11.27
CA VAL A 116 7.16 12.39 -11.65
C VAL A 116 8.61 12.61 -11.28
N ASN A 117 9.02 12.32 -10.05
CA ASN A 117 10.41 12.45 -9.60
C ASN A 117 11.35 11.58 -10.43
N LEU A 118 10.97 10.33 -10.71
CA LEU A 118 11.76 9.42 -11.53
C LEU A 118 11.98 9.99 -12.93
N LEU A 119 10.92 10.33 -13.65
CA LEU A 119 10.98 10.71 -15.06
C LEU A 119 11.43 12.17 -15.27
N SER A 120 11.38 13.02 -14.24
CA SER A 120 11.94 14.36 -14.29
C SER A 120 13.48 14.35 -14.13
N THR A 121 14.05 13.30 -13.55
CA THR A 121 15.49 13.20 -13.25
C THR A 121 16.20 12.16 -14.10
N ASN A 122 15.48 11.24 -14.72
CA ASN A 122 16.03 10.14 -15.52
C ASN A 122 15.46 10.12 -16.92
N PRO A 123 16.28 9.86 -17.95
CA PRO A 123 15.82 9.76 -19.33
C PRO A 123 15.05 8.47 -19.55
N GLY A 124 14.13 8.46 -20.50
CA GLY A 124 13.37 7.29 -20.95
C GLY A 124 11.87 7.46 -20.86
N GLU A 125 11.17 6.43 -21.26
CA GLU A 125 9.72 6.35 -21.25
C GLU A 125 9.22 5.59 -20.02
N LEU A 126 7.96 5.78 -19.65
CA LEU A 126 7.34 5.11 -18.50
C LEU A 126 7.51 3.57 -18.57
N MET A 127 7.33 3.00 -19.78
CA MET A 127 7.47 1.55 -20.03
C MET A 127 8.90 1.03 -19.80
N ASP A 128 9.91 1.88 -19.83
CA ASP A 128 11.28 1.48 -19.54
C ASP A 128 11.46 1.08 -18.07
N TYR A 129 10.71 1.71 -17.17
CA TYR A 129 10.83 1.52 -15.72
C TYR A 129 9.78 0.58 -15.13
N ILE A 130 8.65 0.37 -15.81
CA ILE A 130 7.62 -0.59 -15.37
C ILE A 130 8.23 -1.99 -15.20
N ASN A 131 7.80 -2.69 -14.15
CA ASN A 131 8.28 -4.03 -13.82
C ASN A 131 8.06 -5.04 -14.97
N ALA A 132 9.01 -5.96 -15.16
CA ALA A 132 8.85 -7.09 -16.05
C ALA A 132 7.72 -8.02 -15.53
N PRO A 133 7.00 -8.74 -16.42
CA PRO A 133 7.16 -8.80 -17.88
C PRO A 133 6.42 -7.69 -18.67
N VAL A 134 5.71 -6.78 -17.99
CA VAL A 134 4.92 -5.72 -18.64
C VAL A 134 5.84 -4.67 -19.27
N GLY A 135 6.80 -4.16 -18.50
CA GLY A 135 7.81 -3.21 -18.96
C GLY A 135 9.23 -3.80 -18.94
N ARG A 136 10.22 -2.91 -19.06
CA ARG A 136 11.64 -3.30 -19.18
C ARG A 136 12.38 -3.38 -17.85
N ALA A 137 11.77 -2.89 -16.76
CA ALA A 137 12.33 -2.86 -15.41
C ALA A 137 13.75 -2.23 -15.33
N LEU A 138 14.01 -1.18 -16.09
CA LEU A 138 15.30 -0.50 -16.05
C LEU A 138 15.50 0.21 -14.71
N ALA A 139 16.73 0.17 -14.20
CA ALA A 139 17.09 0.91 -13.01
C ALA A 139 17.31 2.40 -13.34
N PRO A 140 16.91 3.32 -12.45
CA PRO A 140 17.27 4.75 -12.60
C PRO A 140 18.80 4.93 -12.62
N VAL A 141 19.30 5.67 -13.59
CA VAL A 141 20.76 5.95 -13.71
C VAL A 141 21.17 7.14 -12.86
N ASN A 142 20.32 8.19 -12.82
CA ASN A 142 20.56 9.38 -12.02
C ASN A 142 19.95 9.28 -10.62
N PRO A 143 20.45 10.02 -9.62
CA PRO A 143 19.78 10.22 -8.36
C PRO A 143 18.40 10.88 -8.56
N LEU A 144 17.43 10.49 -7.77
CA LEU A 144 16.14 11.20 -7.69
C LEU A 144 16.26 12.41 -6.77
N GLY A 145 15.42 13.43 -7.00
CA GLY A 145 15.29 14.56 -6.10
C GLY A 145 14.70 14.18 -4.73
N PRO A 146 14.83 15.02 -3.70
CA PRO A 146 14.14 14.85 -2.45
C PRO A 146 12.63 14.76 -2.68
N LEU A 147 11.98 13.74 -2.09
CA LEU A 147 10.53 13.54 -2.10
C LEU A 147 10.03 13.48 -0.66
N VAL A 148 9.13 14.39 -0.31
CA VAL A 148 8.38 14.37 0.94
C VAL A 148 6.99 13.78 0.67
N ALA A 149 6.64 12.72 1.36
CA ALA A 149 5.32 12.11 1.25
C ALA A 149 4.47 12.45 2.48
N VAL A 150 3.29 13.01 2.24
CA VAL A 150 2.32 13.47 3.25
C VAL A 150 1.00 12.74 3.03
N PRO A 151 0.79 11.57 3.63
CA PRO A 151 -0.44 10.83 3.46
C PRO A 151 -1.61 11.54 4.12
N THR A 152 -2.74 11.64 3.41
CA THR A 152 -4.02 12.15 3.92
C THR A 152 -5.04 11.04 4.12
N THR A 153 -4.72 9.82 3.70
CA THR A 153 -5.48 8.60 3.96
C THR A 153 -4.65 7.63 4.79
N THR A 154 -5.30 6.93 5.71
CA THR A 154 -4.65 5.92 6.54
C THR A 154 -4.88 4.54 5.92
N GLY A 155 -3.97 4.06 5.07
CA GLY A 155 -4.18 2.78 4.35
C GLY A 155 -2.91 2.26 3.70
N THR A 156 -2.56 2.84 2.57
CA THR A 156 -1.63 2.26 1.61
C THR A 156 -0.17 2.12 2.07
N GLY A 157 0.27 2.90 3.07
CA GLY A 157 1.68 2.93 3.46
C GLY A 157 2.64 3.36 2.34
N ALA A 158 2.14 4.00 1.27
CA ALA A 158 2.93 4.37 0.10
C ALA A 158 4.10 5.31 0.42
N GLU A 159 4.00 6.08 1.49
CA GLU A 159 5.06 6.94 2.03
C GLU A 159 6.30 6.16 2.49
N SER A 160 6.14 4.86 2.78
CA SER A 160 7.22 3.98 3.25
C SER A 160 7.77 3.06 2.16
N THR A 161 7.09 2.95 1.01
CA THR A 161 7.38 1.93 0.00
C THR A 161 8.30 2.43 -1.11
N THR A 162 8.87 1.47 -1.83
CA THR A 162 9.74 1.66 -3.00
C THR A 162 9.02 1.41 -4.32
N ILE A 163 7.69 1.35 -4.29
CA ILE A 163 6.86 1.03 -5.45
C ILE A 163 5.95 2.21 -5.80
N CYS A 164 5.70 2.37 -7.10
CA CYS A 164 4.63 3.17 -7.67
C CYS A 164 3.70 2.21 -8.40
N VAL A 165 2.43 2.17 -8.04
CA VAL A 165 1.41 1.29 -8.64
C VAL A 165 0.64 2.06 -9.71
N LEU A 166 0.34 1.43 -10.84
CA LEU A 166 -0.41 2.02 -11.93
C LEU A 166 -1.16 0.96 -12.75
N ASP A 167 -2.17 1.41 -13.47
CA ASP A 167 -2.85 0.64 -14.50
C ASP A 167 -2.28 0.98 -15.89
N VAL A 168 -1.91 -0.04 -16.67
CA VAL A 168 -1.59 0.10 -18.10
C VAL A 168 -2.85 -0.19 -18.88
N LEU A 169 -3.52 0.87 -19.34
CA LEU A 169 -4.88 0.79 -19.88
C LEU A 169 -5.00 -0.09 -21.13
N GLU A 170 -4.06 0.04 -22.06
CA GLU A 170 -4.05 -0.76 -23.29
C GLU A 170 -3.94 -2.26 -23.01
N LEU A 171 -3.12 -2.62 -22.03
CA LEU A 171 -2.87 -4.02 -21.64
C LEU A 171 -3.90 -4.55 -20.62
N LYS A 172 -4.75 -3.67 -20.06
CA LYS A 172 -5.71 -3.99 -18.99
C LYS A 172 -5.04 -4.72 -17.83
N VAL A 173 -3.87 -4.22 -17.41
CA VAL A 173 -3.08 -4.82 -16.33
C VAL A 173 -2.69 -3.77 -15.31
N LYS A 174 -2.90 -4.07 -14.04
CA LYS A 174 -2.34 -3.33 -12.91
C LYS A 174 -0.94 -3.85 -12.63
N THR A 175 0.03 -2.95 -12.56
CA THR A 175 1.45 -3.26 -12.39
C THR A 175 2.13 -2.16 -11.56
N GLY A 176 3.44 -2.09 -11.57
CA GLY A 176 4.16 -1.05 -10.84
C GLY A 176 5.57 -0.82 -11.36
N ILE A 177 6.17 0.24 -10.85
CA ILE A 177 7.60 0.52 -10.94
C ILE A 177 8.20 0.28 -9.57
N SER A 178 9.22 -0.57 -9.47
CA SER A 178 9.83 -0.92 -8.18
C SER A 178 11.33 -0.67 -8.21
N HIS A 179 11.79 0.26 -7.38
CA HIS A 179 13.23 0.50 -7.21
C HIS A 179 13.50 1.17 -5.86
N ALA A 180 14.60 0.84 -5.19
CA ALA A 180 14.95 1.39 -3.88
C ALA A 180 14.99 2.93 -3.84
N ARG A 181 15.36 3.59 -4.94
CA ARG A 181 15.41 5.04 -5.06
C ARG A 181 14.04 5.74 -5.10
N LEU A 182 12.94 4.99 -5.34
CA LEU A 182 11.58 5.54 -5.32
C LEU A 182 11.05 5.78 -3.89
N ARG A 183 11.74 5.25 -2.88
CA ARG A 183 11.33 5.50 -1.50
C ARG A 183 11.43 6.99 -1.20
N PRO A 184 10.37 7.61 -0.64
CA PRO A 184 10.43 8.99 -0.21
C PRO A 184 11.60 9.27 0.72
N THR A 185 12.16 10.45 0.62
CA THR A 185 13.26 10.91 1.51
C THR A 185 12.75 11.12 2.92
N LEU A 186 11.53 11.67 3.03
CA LEU A 186 10.85 11.97 4.29
C LEU A 186 9.37 11.60 4.17
N ALA A 187 8.84 10.90 5.15
CA ALA A 187 7.41 10.71 5.36
C ALA A 187 6.96 11.65 6.50
N VAL A 188 6.00 12.52 6.21
CA VAL A 188 5.40 13.43 7.19
C VAL A 188 3.98 12.97 7.48
N ILE A 189 3.79 12.39 8.64
CA ILE A 189 2.52 11.82 9.07
C ILE A 189 1.84 12.81 10.01
N ASP A 190 0.87 13.52 9.47
CA ASP A 190 0.07 14.50 10.19
C ASP A 190 -1.36 14.00 10.35
N PRO A 191 -1.75 13.51 11.54
CA PRO A 191 -3.09 13.01 11.78
C PRO A 191 -4.21 14.01 11.49
N ASP A 192 -3.94 15.32 11.61
CA ASP A 192 -4.94 16.36 11.35
C ASP A 192 -5.43 16.35 9.89
N LEU A 193 -4.62 15.85 8.95
CA LEU A 193 -5.01 15.72 7.55
C LEU A 193 -5.99 14.58 7.29
N THR A 194 -6.24 13.72 8.27
CA THR A 194 -7.11 12.54 8.13
C THR A 194 -8.54 12.76 8.64
N PHE A 195 -8.83 13.87 9.31
CA PHE A 195 -10.18 14.14 9.88
C PHE A 195 -11.27 14.25 8.82
N THR A 196 -10.93 14.65 7.60
CA THR A 196 -11.89 14.74 6.49
C THR A 196 -12.19 13.40 5.82
N GLN A 197 -11.50 12.31 6.22
CA GLN A 197 -11.67 10.99 5.63
C GLN A 197 -13.03 10.39 6.03
N PRO A 198 -13.93 10.08 5.05
CA PRO A 198 -15.25 9.50 5.35
C PRO A 198 -15.15 8.13 6.02
N ALA A 199 -16.18 7.74 6.78
CA ALA A 199 -16.22 6.45 7.48
C ALA A 199 -16.02 5.25 6.55
N GLY A 200 -16.64 5.24 5.36
CA GLY A 200 -16.46 4.17 4.37
C GLY A 200 -15.04 4.09 3.83
N VAL A 201 -14.38 5.23 3.63
CA VAL A 201 -12.96 5.29 3.24
C VAL A 201 -12.08 4.83 4.39
N THR A 202 -12.38 5.22 5.63
CA THR A 202 -11.68 4.77 6.83
C THR A 202 -11.77 3.25 7.00
N ALA A 203 -12.97 2.67 6.76
CA ALA A 203 -13.17 1.22 6.84
C ALA A 203 -12.36 0.48 5.77
N ALA A 204 -12.46 0.89 4.51
CA ALA A 204 -11.73 0.25 3.41
C ALA A 204 -10.20 0.37 3.59
N SER A 205 -9.71 1.58 3.85
CA SER A 205 -8.26 1.81 4.00
C SER A 205 -7.69 1.16 5.28
N GLY A 206 -8.47 1.11 6.37
CA GLY A 206 -8.08 0.41 7.59
C GLY A 206 -7.98 -1.11 7.39
N MET A 207 -8.84 -1.70 6.55
CA MET A 207 -8.71 -3.11 6.16
C MET A 207 -7.45 -3.35 5.30
N ASP A 208 -7.01 -2.36 4.52
CA ASP A 208 -5.75 -2.42 3.81
C ASP A 208 -4.56 -2.48 4.77
N ILE A 209 -4.55 -1.59 5.80
CA ILE A 209 -3.54 -1.65 6.88
C ILE A 209 -3.49 -3.04 7.51
N LEU A 210 -4.67 -3.60 7.82
CA LEU A 210 -4.77 -4.92 8.44
C LEU A 210 -4.13 -5.99 7.55
N CYS A 211 -4.49 -6.03 6.27
CA CYS A 211 -3.96 -7.02 5.34
C CYS A 211 -2.45 -6.81 5.10
N HIS A 212 -1.98 -5.57 4.97
CA HIS A 212 -0.56 -5.26 4.90
C HIS A 212 0.23 -5.82 6.09
N ALA A 213 -0.26 -5.59 7.33
CA ALA A 213 0.38 -6.09 8.53
C ALA A 213 0.34 -7.63 8.61
N LEU A 214 -0.82 -8.24 8.33
CA LEU A 214 -0.98 -9.69 8.39
C LEU A 214 -0.17 -10.41 7.32
N GLU A 215 -0.22 -9.93 6.06
CA GLU A 215 0.50 -10.56 4.96
C GLU A 215 2.01 -10.41 5.12
N SER A 216 2.49 -9.23 5.57
CA SER A 216 3.89 -9.03 5.92
C SER A 216 4.35 -9.99 7.02
N TYR A 217 3.56 -10.10 8.07
CA TYR A 217 3.86 -10.95 9.23
C TYR A 217 3.83 -12.44 8.90
N THR A 218 2.91 -12.87 8.03
CA THR A 218 2.76 -14.27 7.60
C THR A 218 3.42 -14.58 6.25
N ALA A 219 4.21 -13.66 5.68
CA ALA A 219 4.96 -13.91 4.47
C ALA A 219 5.97 -15.05 4.65
N ARG A 220 6.40 -15.63 3.54
CA ARG A 220 7.49 -16.61 3.52
C ARG A 220 8.71 -16.02 4.22
N PRO A 221 9.32 -16.68 5.23
CA PRO A 221 10.50 -16.19 5.92
C PRO A 221 11.68 -15.95 4.98
N TYR A 222 12.41 -14.86 5.18
CA TYR A 222 13.54 -14.46 4.30
C TYR A 222 14.61 -15.54 4.17
N ASP A 223 14.86 -16.29 5.24
CA ASP A 223 15.89 -17.34 5.33
C ASP A 223 15.48 -18.66 4.68
N THR A 224 14.27 -18.74 4.12
CA THR A 224 13.81 -19.92 3.36
C THR A 224 13.97 -19.77 1.84
N TYR A 225 14.37 -18.60 1.37
CA TYR A 225 14.67 -18.38 -0.04
C TYR A 225 16.06 -18.94 -0.40
N PRO A 226 16.31 -19.28 -1.67
CA PRO A 226 17.67 -19.54 -2.13
C PRO A 226 18.57 -18.33 -1.89
N HIS A 227 19.83 -18.58 -1.57
CA HIS A 227 20.82 -17.52 -1.38
C HIS A 227 20.94 -16.65 -2.63
N LYS A 228 20.96 -15.32 -2.43
CA LYS A 228 21.04 -14.33 -3.49
C LYS A 228 22.35 -13.56 -3.39
N ARG A 229 22.93 -13.23 -4.54
CA ARG A 229 24.01 -12.23 -4.58
C ARG A 229 23.45 -10.84 -4.26
N PRO A 230 24.29 -9.91 -3.78
CA PRO A 230 23.84 -8.55 -3.39
C PRO A 230 22.97 -7.84 -4.43
N GLU A 231 23.34 -7.93 -5.71
CA GLU A 231 22.63 -7.32 -6.84
C GLU A 231 21.29 -7.98 -7.19
N GLN A 232 21.02 -9.15 -6.65
CA GLN A 232 19.77 -9.90 -6.86
C GLN A 232 18.74 -9.66 -5.72
N ARG A 233 19.15 -8.95 -4.66
CA ARG A 233 18.26 -8.67 -3.53
C ARG A 233 17.28 -7.58 -3.90
N VAL A 234 16.01 -7.91 -3.78
CA VAL A 234 14.88 -7.00 -4.03
C VAL A 234 14.30 -6.52 -2.69
N PRO A 235 13.58 -5.37 -2.69
CA PRO A 235 12.95 -4.87 -1.47
C PRO A 235 12.06 -5.89 -0.76
N TYR A 236 11.22 -6.63 -1.50
CA TYR A 236 10.35 -7.66 -0.92
C TYR A 236 11.16 -8.93 -0.64
N CYS A 237 11.69 -9.03 0.57
CA CYS A 237 12.62 -10.09 0.96
C CYS A 237 11.99 -11.22 1.79
N GLY A 238 10.71 -11.13 2.12
CA GLY A 238 10.01 -12.05 3.01
C GLY A 238 9.95 -11.56 4.46
N ALA A 239 9.18 -12.26 5.29
CA ALA A 239 9.06 -11.97 6.70
C ALA A 239 10.44 -11.98 7.37
N ASN A 240 10.72 -10.97 8.18
CA ASN A 240 11.99 -10.76 8.84
C ASN A 240 11.78 -10.03 10.18
N PRO A 241 12.72 -10.13 11.13
CA PRO A 241 12.53 -9.63 12.50
C PRO A 241 12.18 -8.15 12.61
N ILE A 242 12.66 -7.31 11.66
CA ILE A 242 12.38 -5.86 11.69
C ILE A 242 10.96 -5.59 11.20
N SER A 243 10.58 -6.18 10.06
CA SER A 243 9.21 -6.08 9.54
C SER A 243 8.17 -6.64 10.50
N ASP A 244 8.49 -7.74 11.18
CA ASP A 244 7.61 -8.38 12.17
C ASP A 244 7.27 -7.44 13.33
N ALA A 245 8.26 -6.72 13.87
CA ALA A 245 8.05 -5.77 14.97
C ALA A 245 7.06 -4.66 14.58
N TRP A 246 7.15 -4.15 13.35
CA TRP A 246 6.23 -3.13 12.83
C TRP A 246 4.83 -3.70 12.57
N SER A 247 4.75 -4.89 11.99
CA SER A 247 3.47 -5.56 11.74
C SER A 247 2.72 -5.87 13.03
N GLU A 248 3.37 -6.39 14.05
CA GLU A 248 2.76 -6.63 15.37
C GLU A 248 2.26 -5.32 16.00
N ARG A 249 3.05 -4.24 15.88
CA ARG A 249 2.62 -2.94 16.44
C ARG A 249 1.42 -2.37 15.67
N ALA A 250 1.37 -2.52 14.35
CA ALA A 250 0.23 -2.12 13.54
C ALA A 250 -1.04 -2.87 13.95
N LEU A 251 -0.96 -4.21 14.10
CA LEU A 251 -2.10 -5.04 14.55
C LEU A 251 -2.62 -4.62 15.93
N HIS A 252 -1.73 -4.31 16.85
CA HIS A 252 -2.11 -3.81 18.17
C HIS A 252 -2.88 -2.49 18.12
N LEU A 253 -2.42 -1.52 17.32
CA LEU A 253 -3.11 -0.23 17.15
C LEU A 253 -4.47 -0.39 16.48
N LEU A 254 -4.58 -1.26 15.47
CA LEU A 254 -5.85 -1.59 14.82
C LEU A 254 -6.85 -2.20 15.81
N ALA A 255 -6.42 -3.13 16.66
CA ALA A 255 -7.26 -3.72 17.69
C ALA A 255 -7.85 -2.67 18.63
N GLN A 256 -7.07 -1.64 18.97
CA GLN A 256 -7.47 -0.58 19.89
C GLN A 256 -8.38 0.47 19.26
N SER A 257 -8.10 0.90 18.05
CA SER A 257 -8.61 2.18 17.53
C SER A 257 -9.40 2.08 16.24
N PHE A 258 -9.31 0.99 15.46
CA PHE A 258 -9.91 0.93 14.13
C PHE A 258 -11.44 1.07 14.18
N ARG A 259 -12.13 0.33 15.05
CA ARG A 259 -13.59 0.43 15.21
C ARG A 259 -14.02 1.83 15.62
N THR A 260 -13.24 2.48 16.49
CA THR A 260 -13.51 3.86 16.93
C THR A 260 -13.32 4.83 15.77
N ALA A 261 -12.23 4.72 14.99
CA ALA A 261 -11.97 5.60 13.86
C ALA A 261 -13.07 5.55 12.78
N VAL A 262 -13.71 4.38 12.59
CA VAL A 262 -14.82 4.23 11.64
C VAL A 262 -16.12 4.84 12.20
N ARG A 263 -16.41 4.64 13.49
CA ARG A 263 -17.66 5.10 14.12
C ARG A 263 -17.65 6.58 14.49
N ASP A 264 -16.49 7.07 14.90
CA ASP A 264 -16.22 8.41 15.40
C ASP A 264 -14.98 8.98 14.69
N GLY A 265 -15.19 9.49 13.49
CA GLY A 265 -14.13 10.05 12.66
C GLY A 265 -13.45 11.29 13.24
N ASP A 266 -14.07 11.94 14.23
CA ASP A 266 -13.54 13.12 14.89
C ASP A 266 -12.68 12.79 16.13
N ASN A 267 -12.53 11.50 16.47
CA ASN A 267 -11.70 11.06 17.58
C ASN A 267 -10.20 11.21 17.28
N PRO A 268 -9.49 12.16 17.92
CA PRO A 268 -8.10 12.46 17.55
C PRO A 268 -7.14 11.32 17.89
N GLN A 269 -7.38 10.59 18.97
CA GLN A 269 -6.53 9.46 19.33
C GLN A 269 -6.69 8.32 18.31
N ALA A 270 -7.92 8.02 17.90
CA ALA A 270 -8.18 6.99 16.91
C ALA A 270 -7.59 7.35 15.54
N ARG A 271 -7.70 8.61 15.10
CA ARG A 271 -7.05 9.10 13.87
C ARG A 271 -5.52 8.96 13.94
N SER A 272 -4.95 9.38 15.08
CA SER A 272 -3.51 9.28 15.33
C SER A 272 -3.02 7.82 15.30
N ASP A 273 -3.73 6.92 15.98
CA ASP A 273 -3.41 5.49 16.01
C ASP A 273 -3.52 4.85 14.63
N MET A 274 -4.56 5.20 13.84
CA MET A 274 -4.71 4.70 12.48
C MET A 274 -3.60 5.19 11.56
N ALA A 275 -3.18 6.46 11.69
CA ALA A 275 -2.07 7.00 10.93
C ALA A 275 -0.75 6.28 11.26
N LEU A 276 -0.48 6.04 12.55
CA LEU A 276 0.68 5.23 12.97
C LEU A 276 0.58 3.79 12.50
N ALA A 277 -0.61 3.16 12.58
CA ALA A 277 -0.80 1.80 12.12
C ALA A 277 -0.52 1.66 10.62
N ALA A 278 -0.98 2.63 9.80
CA ALA A 278 -0.69 2.66 8.36
C ALA A 278 0.81 2.75 8.09
N THR A 279 1.51 3.65 8.78
CA THR A 279 2.95 3.81 8.66
C THR A 279 3.70 2.54 9.08
N PHE A 280 3.34 1.93 10.21
CA PHE A 280 3.98 0.71 10.69
C PHE A 280 3.72 -0.47 9.75
N ALA A 281 2.49 -0.64 9.26
CA ALA A 281 2.21 -1.64 8.23
C ALA A 281 3.04 -1.39 6.96
N GLY A 282 3.15 -0.13 6.53
CA GLY A 282 3.99 0.30 5.40
C GLY A 282 5.47 -0.06 5.59
N LEU A 283 6.02 0.19 6.79
CA LEU A 283 7.40 -0.19 7.16
C LEU A 283 7.57 -1.72 7.19
N GLY A 284 6.54 -2.47 7.55
CA GLY A 284 6.51 -3.93 7.51
C GLY A 284 6.52 -4.45 6.08
N PHE A 285 5.38 -4.30 5.37
CA PHE A 285 5.20 -4.92 4.06
C PHE A 285 6.07 -4.32 2.96
N GLY A 286 6.45 -3.06 3.07
CA GLY A 286 7.36 -2.40 2.12
C GLY A 286 8.73 -3.06 2.04
N ASN A 287 9.05 -3.93 3.00
CA ASN A 287 10.28 -4.72 3.06
C ASN A 287 10.01 -6.24 3.00
N ALA A 288 8.97 -6.74 3.66
CA ALA A 288 8.63 -8.17 3.65
C ALA A 288 7.83 -8.59 2.41
N GLY A 289 6.95 -7.74 1.93
CA GLY A 289 6.01 -8.01 0.85
C GLY A 289 4.60 -8.36 1.36
N VAL A 290 3.69 -8.54 0.42
CA VAL A 290 2.30 -9.01 0.60
C VAL A 290 2.06 -10.22 -0.28
N HIS A 291 0.95 -10.96 -0.12
CA HIS A 291 0.77 -12.22 -0.84
C HIS A 291 -0.65 -12.44 -1.41
N ILE A 292 -1.37 -13.48 -0.98
CA ILE A 292 -2.60 -13.96 -1.61
C ILE A 292 -3.74 -12.94 -1.59
N PRO A 293 -4.09 -12.30 -0.46
CA PRO A 293 -5.15 -11.30 -0.44
C PRO A 293 -4.93 -10.17 -1.43
N HIS A 294 -3.71 -9.62 -1.48
CA HIS A 294 -3.35 -8.59 -2.47
C HIS A 294 -3.37 -9.11 -3.90
N ALA A 295 -2.90 -10.34 -4.15
CA ALA A 295 -2.96 -10.92 -5.50
C ALA A 295 -4.40 -11.05 -6.00
N ASN A 296 -5.34 -11.42 -5.12
CA ASN A 296 -6.77 -11.53 -5.42
C ASN A 296 -7.43 -10.16 -5.60
N ALA A 297 -6.96 -9.14 -4.90
CA ALA A 297 -7.53 -7.80 -4.96
C ALA A 297 -7.48 -7.17 -6.36
N TYR A 298 -6.42 -7.42 -7.12
CA TYR A 298 -6.26 -6.82 -8.45
C TYR A 298 -7.39 -7.20 -9.40
N PRO A 299 -7.73 -8.48 -9.62
CA PRO A 299 -8.86 -8.82 -10.48
C PRO A 299 -10.22 -8.45 -9.85
N ILE A 300 -10.36 -8.45 -8.52
CA ILE A 300 -11.60 -8.04 -7.85
C ILE A 300 -11.87 -6.55 -8.09
N ALA A 301 -10.88 -5.69 -7.94
CA ALA A 301 -11.04 -4.26 -8.22
C ALA A 301 -11.13 -3.97 -9.72
N GLY A 302 -10.31 -4.64 -10.56
CA GLY A 302 -10.23 -4.37 -11.98
C GLY A 302 -11.39 -4.93 -12.82
N ARG A 303 -12.26 -5.77 -12.25
CA ARG A 303 -13.43 -6.37 -12.94
C ARG A 303 -14.75 -6.01 -12.29
N VAL A 304 -14.77 -4.92 -11.51
CA VAL A 304 -15.99 -4.43 -10.86
C VAL A 304 -17.13 -4.26 -11.88
N LYS A 305 -18.36 -4.62 -11.49
CA LYS A 305 -19.55 -4.53 -12.36
C LYS A 305 -20.34 -3.27 -12.09
N ASP A 306 -21.00 -3.20 -10.93
CA ASP A 306 -21.91 -2.11 -10.57
C ASP A 306 -21.95 -1.91 -9.04
N PHE A 307 -20.78 -1.93 -8.41
CA PHE A 307 -20.69 -1.72 -6.97
C PHE A 307 -20.27 -0.28 -6.67
N HIS A 308 -21.04 0.40 -5.81
CA HIS A 308 -20.83 1.81 -5.43
C HIS A 308 -20.64 1.90 -3.91
N PRO A 309 -19.42 1.98 -3.40
CA PRO A 309 -19.15 2.03 -1.97
C PRO A 309 -19.49 3.39 -1.36
N ALA A 310 -19.99 3.37 -0.13
CA ALA A 310 -20.27 4.59 0.63
C ALA A 310 -19.00 5.42 0.89
N GLY A 311 -19.08 6.73 0.72
CA GLY A 311 -17.96 7.66 0.96
C GLY A 311 -17.01 7.84 -0.23
N TYR A 312 -17.28 7.18 -1.35
CA TYR A 312 -16.57 7.31 -2.62
C TYR A 312 -17.43 8.00 -3.69
N PRO A 313 -16.85 8.47 -4.80
CA PRO A 313 -17.62 9.09 -5.88
C PRO A 313 -18.72 8.17 -6.42
N ALA A 314 -19.97 8.66 -6.41
CA ALA A 314 -21.14 7.85 -6.77
C ALA A 314 -21.31 7.61 -8.28
N HIS A 315 -20.55 8.30 -9.13
CA HIS A 315 -20.69 8.23 -10.58
C HIS A 315 -19.90 7.10 -11.24
N GLU A 316 -19.00 6.45 -10.48
CA GLU A 316 -18.17 5.36 -11.00
C GLU A 316 -18.31 4.13 -10.11
N PRO A 317 -18.58 2.93 -10.69
CA PRO A 317 -18.54 1.69 -9.95
C PRO A 317 -17.09 1.36 -9.57
N MET A 318 -16.85 1.01 -8.31
CA MET A 318 -15.51 0.64 -7.83
C MET A 318 -15.59 -0.31 -6.63
N VAL A 319 -14.59 -1.17 -6.49
CA VAL A 319 -14.28 -1.85 -5.24
C VAL A 319 -12.97 -1.23 -4.75
N PRO A 320 -12.99 -0.38 -3.70
CA PRO A 320 -11.79 0.24 -3.17
C PRO A 320 -10.71 -0.79 -2.84
N HIS A 321 -9.44 -0.44 -3.05
CA HIS A 321 -8.33 -1.39 -2.94
C HIS A 321 -8.33 -2.19 -1.63
N GLY A 322 -8.34 -1.53 -0.48
CA GLY A 322 -8.34 -2.22 0.83
C GLY A 322 -9.60 -3.06 1.09
N MET A 323 -10.75 -2.66 0.50
CA MET A 323 -11.94 -3.52 0.49
C MET A 323 -11.66 -4.79 -0.33
N ALA A 324 -11.18 -4.66 -1.57
CA ALA A 324 -10.90 -5.79 -2.45
C ALA A 324 -9.91 -6.78 -1.81
N VAL A 325 -8.88 -6.28 -1.14
CA VAL A 325 -7.89 -7.10 -0.42
C VAL A 325 -8.54 -7.90 0.70
N SER A 326 -9.40 -7.26 1.50
CA SER A 326 -9.98 -7.87 2.70
C SER A 326 -11.03 -8.94 2.41
N LEU A 327 -11.75 -8.85 1.28
CA LEU A 327 -12.84 -9.77 0.95
C LEU A 327 -12.41 -11.24 0.80
N THR A 328 -11.12 -11.51 0.57
CA THR A 328 -10.59 -12.87 0.50
C THR A 328 -9.61 -13.20 1.63
N ALA A 329 -9.34 -12.25 2.53
CA ALA A 329 -8.35 -12.40 3.57
C ALA A 329 -8.65 -13.55 4.55
N PRO A 330 -9.88 -13.73 5.08
CA PRO A 330 -10.18 -14.84 5.98
C PRO A 330 -9.82 -16.20 5.36
N GLU A 331 -10.24 -16.45 4.12
CA GLU A 331 -9.99 -17.72 3.43
C GLU A 331 -8.50 -17.90 3.04
N ALA A 332 -7.83 -16.82 2.69
CA ALA A 332 -6.39 -16.85 2.41
C ALA A 332 -5.58 -17.22 3.66
N PHE A 333 -5.92 -16.65 4.84
CA PHE A 333 -5.23 -16.99 6.08
C PHE A 333 -5.60 -18.39 6.60
N ARG A 334 -6.82 -18.87 6.37
CA ARG A 334 -7.21 -20.26 6.62
C ARG A 334 -6.34 -21.21 5.77
N PHE A 335 -6.14 -20.91 4.50
CA PHE A 335 -5.29 -21.68 3.59
C PHE A 335 -3.82 -21.68 4.03
N THR A 336 -3.28 -20.53 4.48
CA THR A 336 -1.86 -20.41 4.84
C THR A 336 -1.54 -20.88 6.26
N PHE A 337 -2.53 -21.14 7.11
CA PHE A 337 -2.35 -21.51 8.52
C PHE A 337 -1.35 -22.64 8.72
N SER A 338 -1.50 -23.74 7.97
CA SER A 338 -0.67 -24.94 8.13
C SER A 338 0.83 -24.71 7.90
N ALA A 339 1.19 -23.65 7.18
CA ALA A 339 2.60 -23.29 6.92
C ALA A 339 3.26 -22.57 8.11
N GLN A 340 2.49 -21.79 8.87
CA GLN A 340 3.00 -20.96 9.98
C GLN A 340 1.94 -20.82 11.12
N PRO A 341 1.54 -21.91 11.80
CA PRO A 341 0.45 -21.86 12.78
C PRO A 341 0.68 -20.86 13.90
N GLU A 342 1.88 -20.81 14.45
CA GLU A 342 2.22 -19.93 15.58
C GLU A 342 2.08 -18.44 15.22
N ARG A 343 2.48 -18.06 13.99
CA ARG A 343 2.36 -16.68 13.53
C ARG A 343 0.90 -16.28 13.33
N HIS A 344 0.05 -17.18 12.79
CA HIS A 344 -1.38 -16.94 12.65
C HIS A 344 -2.09 -16.80 14.00
N LEU A 345 -1.76 -17.65 14.96
CA LEU A 345 -2.31 -17.56 16.33
C LEU A 345 -1.86 -16.29 17.02
N ARG A 346 -0.59 -15.90 16.88
CA ARG A 346 -0.10 -14.64 17.43
C ARG A 346 -0.77 -13.43 16.81
N ALA A 347 -0.98 -13.42 15.49
CA ALA A 347 -1.70 -12.36 14.80
C ALA A 347 -3.15 -12.25 15.26
N ALA A 348 -3.85 -13.38 15.45
CA ALA A 348 -5.20 -13.41 15.99
C ALA A 348 -5.27 -12.82 17.43
N GLU A 349 -4.32 -13.17 18.28
CA GLU A 349 -4.24 -12.64 19.65
C GLU A 349 -4.00 -11.12 19.67
N LEU A 350 -3.15 -10.61 18.78
CA LEU A 350 -2.87 -9.17 18.67
C LEU A 350 -4.08 -8.39 18.14
N LEU A 351 -4.80 -8.95 17.15
CA LEU A 351 -5.94 -8.30 16.50
C LEU A 351 -7.20 -8.33 17.37
N ALA A 352 -7.42 -9.43 18.08
CA ALA A 352 -8.63 -9.65 18.90
C ALA A 352 -8.26 -10.17 20.30
N PRO A 353 -7.60 -9.35 21.15
CA PRO A 353 -7.23 -9.75 22.48
C PRO A 353 -8.45 -10.12 23.31
N GLY A 354 -8.46 -11.32 23.88
CA GLY A 354 -9.56 -11.82 24.70
C GLY A 354 -10.73 -12.46 23.92
N MET A 355 -10.63 -12.59 22.61
CA MET A 355 -11.58 -13.37 21.83
C MET A 355 -11.59 -14.83 22.29
N GLU A 356 -12.77 -15.41 22.45
CA GLU A 356 -12.92 -16.85 22.71
C GLU A 356 -12.32 -17.63 21.52
N ARG A 357 -11.40 -18.54 21.83
CA ARG A 357 -10.71 -19.29 20.78
C ARG A 357 -11.64 -20.35 20.18
N PRO A 358 -11.79 -20.37 18.83
CA PRO A 358 -12.46 -21.47 18.16
C PRO A 358 -11.84 -22.83 18.49
N ALA A 359 -12.63 -23.89 18.37
CA ALA A 359 -12.15 -25.26 18.62
C ALA A 359 -11.04 -25.67 17.63
N ASP A 360 -11.15 -25.23 16.38
CA ASP A 360 -10.08 -25.38 15.40
C ASP A 360 -9.16 -24.15 15.45
N PRO A 361 -7.86 -24.31 15.78
CA PRO A 361 -6.92 -23.22 15.81
C PRO A 361 -6.77 -22.47 14.46
N ALA A 362 -7.03 -23.14 13.34
CA ALA A 362 -6.98 -22.53 12.01
C ALA A 362 -8.07 -21.46 11.81
N GLU A 363 -9.12 -21.48 12.60
CA GLU A 363 -10.21 -20.50 12.58
C GLU A 363 -9.96 -19.25 13.42
N CYS A 364 -8.92 -19.21 14.25
CA CYS A 364 -8.69 -18.09 15.15
C CYS A 364 -8.50 -16.77 14.40
N LEU A 365 -7.61 -16.71 13.42
CA LEU A 365 -7.34 -15.49 12.66
C LEU A 365 -8.48 -15.16 11.68
N PRO A 366 -9.03 -16.10 10.88
CA PRO A 366 -10.20 -15.85 10.05
C PRO A 366 -11.39 -15.28 10.84
N THR A 367 -11.75 -15.88 11.97
CA THR A 367 -12.85 -15.39 12.82
C THR A 367 -12.61 -13.97 13.32
N ALA A 368 -11.39 -13.65 13.74
CA ALA A 368 -11.04 -12.30 14.19
C ALA A 368 -11.21 -11.26 13.06
N ILE A 369 -10.80 -11.60 11.83
CA ILE A 369 -10.95 -10.75 10.66
C ILE A 369 -12.43 -10.58 10.30
N GLU A 370 -13.19 -11.66 10.21
CA GLU A 370 -14.62 -11.63 9.88
C GLU A 370 -15.42 -10.82 10.90
N GLN A 371 -15.12 -10.95 12.19
CA GLN A 371 -15.78 -10.15 13.22
C GLN A 371 -15.48 -8.67 13.06
N LEU A 372 -14.23 -8.32 12.78
CA LEU A 372 -13.85 -6.93 12.50
C LEU A 372 -14.57 -6.38 11.27
N MET A 373 -14.62 -7.16 10.18
CA MET A 373 -15.34 -6.79 8.94
C MET A 373 -16.82 -6.49 9.20
N ARG A 374 -17.49 -7.33 9.97
CA ARG A 374 -18.90 -7.11 10.38
C ARG A 374 -19.05 -5.83 11.20
N ASP A 375 -18.19 -5.61 12.19
CA ASP A 375 -18.24 -4.48 13.12
C ASP A 375 -18.09 -3.12 12.43
N ILE A 376 -17.36 -3.07 11.31
CA ILE A 376 -17.09 -1.86 10.53
C ILE A 376 -17.91 -1.75 9.24
N GLY A 377 -18.85 -2.69 9.01
CA GLY A 377 -19.77 -2.65 7.88
C GLY A 377 -19.17 -3.01 6.52
N MET A 378 -18.17 -3.89 6.48
CA MET A 378 -17.63 -4.41 5.23
C MET A 378 -18.61 -5.34 4.52
N PRO A 379 -18.58 -5.45 3.17
CA PRO A 379 -19.37 -6.42 2.44
C PRO A 379 -19.06 -7.86 2.87
N ASN A 380 -20.10 -8.73 2.84
CA ASN A 380 -19.94 -10.14 3.14
C ASN A 380 -19.33 -10.89 1.95
N GLY A 381 -18.02 -10.98 1.90
CA GLY A 381 -17.29 -11.66 0.85
C GLY A 381 -17.37 -10.95 -0.52
N ILE A 382 -16.82 -11.58 -1.54
CA ILE A 382 -16.85 -11.04 -2.91
C ILE A 382 -18.24 -11.04 -3.54
N GLY A 383 -19.14 -11.90 -3.04
CA GLY A 383 -20.55 -11.86 -3.42
C GLY A 383 -21.24 -10.55 -3.02
N GLY A 384 -20.83 -9.96 -1.88
CA GLY A 384 -21.32 -8.67 -1.40
C GLY A 384 -20.96 -7.47 -2.30
N VAL A 385 -20.03 -7.64 -3.23
CA VAL A 385 -19.65 -6.63 -4.24
C VAL A 385 -20.03 -7.05 -5.67
N GLY A 386 -20.91 -8.08 -5.82
CA GLY A 386 -21.54 -8.44 -7.07
C GLY A 386 -20.90 -9.57 -7.88
N TYR A 387 -19.92 -10.29 -7.30
CA TYR A 387 -19.34 -11.48 -7.93
C TYR A 387 -20.12 -12.74 -7.59
N GLY A 388 -20.15 -13.69 -8.52
CA GLY A 388 -20.75 -15.01 -8.35
C GLY A 388 -19.83 -16.13 -8.86
N GLU A 389 -20.27 -17.39 -8.75
CA GLU A 389 -19.50 -18.56 -9.17
C GLU A 389 -19.00 -18.45 -10.62
N GLY A 390 -19.80 -17.87 -11.53
CA GLY A 390 -19.43 -17.70 -12.94
C GLY A 390 -18.26 -16.74 -13.17
N ASP A 391 -17.89 -15.91 -12.19
CA ASP A 391 -16.78 -14.96 -12.30
C ASP A 391 -15.44 -15.56 -11.84
N ILE A 392 -15.48 -16.65 -11.06
CA ILE A 392 -14.31 -17.25 -10.44
C ILE A 392 -13.18 -17.55 -11.45
N PRO A 393 -13.42 -18.17 -12.62
CA PRO A 393 -12.34 -18.43 -13.57
C PRO A 393 -11.58 -17.17 -14.00
N ALA A 394 -12.30 -16.07 -14.23
CA ALA A 394 -11.69 -14.81 -14.65
C ALA A 394 -10.92 -14.12 -13.49
N LEU A 395 -11.40 -14.27 -12.26
CA LEU A 395 -10.69 -13.77 -11.07
C LEU A 395 -9.42 -14.59 -10.81
N VAL A 396 -9.46 -15.91 -10.97
CA VAL A 396 -8.29 -16.81 -10.87
C VAL A 396 -7.23 -16.40 -11.89
N GLU A 397 -7.62 -16.26 -13.17
CA GLU A 397 -6.67 -15.83 -14.22
C GLU A 397 -5.98 -14.52 -13.85
N GLY A 398 -6.72 -13.54 -13.33
CA GLY A 398 -6.17 -12.25 -12.91
C GLY A 398 -5.22 -12.37 -11.73
N ALA A 399 -5.58 -13.13 -10.71
CA ALA A 399 -4.77 -13.35 -9.51
C ALA A 399 -3.47 -14.11 -9.84
N MET A 400 -3.53 -15.11 -10.72
CA MET A 400 -2.35 -15.89 -11.13
C MET A 400 -1.34 -15.07 -11.95
N LYS A 401 -1.72 -13.94 -12.53
CA LYS A 401 -0.78 -12.99 -13.14
C LYS A 401 0.09 -12.27 -12.10
N GLN A 402 -0.29 -12.29 -10.83
CA GLN A 402 0.41 -11.61 -9.74
C GLN A 402 1.51 -12.48 -9.09
N GLN A 403 2.33 -13.14 -9.91
CA GLN A 403 3.36 -14.08 -9.46
C GLN A 403 4.35 -13.47 -8.46
N ARG A 404 4.65 -12.19 -8.57
CA ARG A 404 5.52 -11.48 -7.64
C ARG A 404 4.94 -11.49 -6.21
N LEU A 405 3.62 -11.36 -6.08
CA LEU A 405 2.92 -11.40 -4.80
C LEU A 405 2.75 -12.85 -4.33
N LEU A 406 2.30 -13.74 -5.20
CA LEU A 406 2.10 -15.15 -4.84
C LEU A 406 3.39 -15.84 -4.39
N SER A 407 4.56 -15.41 -4.90
CA SER A 407 5.86 -15.96 -4.50
C SER A 407 6.28 -15.62 -3.06
N THR A 408 5.64 -14.62 -2.43
CA THR A 408 5.86 -14.28 -1.02
C THR A 408 4.92 -15.01 -0.06
N ALA A 409 3.94 -15.75 -0.59
CA ALA A 409 3.10 -16.60 0.24
C ALA A 409 3.93 -17.66 0.98
N PRO A 410 3.57 -18.02 2.24
CA PRO A 410 4.35 -18.97 3.05
C PRO A 410 4.33 -20.40 2.52
N ARG A 411 3.47 -20.69 1.55
CA ARG A 411 3.40 -21.97 0.82
C ARG A 411 3.12 -21.75 -0.65
N THR A 412 3.42 -22.75 -1.48
CA THR A 412 3.10 -22.72 -2.91
C THR A 412 1.59 -22.53 -3.12
N VAL A 413 1.25 -21.70 -4.09
CA VAL A 413 -0.13 -21.35 -4.46
C VAL A 413 -0.36 -21.81 -5.90
N THR A 414 -1.36 -22.65 -6.11
CA THR A 414 -1.81 -23.14 -7.43
C THR A 414 -3.10 -22.44 -7.89
N GLU A 415 -3.48 -22.63 -9.15
CA GLU A 415 -4.77 -22.14 -9.66
C GLU A 415 -5.95 -22.73 -8.88
N ASP A 416 -5.90 -24.02 -8.53
CA ASP A 416 -6.94 -24.69 -7.75
C ASP A 416 -7.05 -24.12 -6.33
N ASP A 417 -5.91 -23.76 -5.72
CA ASP A 417 -5.89 -23.10 -4.40
C ASP A 417 -6.56 -21.74 -4.47
N VAL A 418 -6.24 -20.91 -5.46
CA VAL A 418 -6.85 -19.59 -5.68
C VAL A 418 -8.34 -19.74 -5.96
N ALA A 419 -8.73 -20.69 -6.82
CA ALA A 419 -10.14 -20.99 -7.09
C ALA A 419 -10.90 -21.40 -5.82
N GLY A 420 -10.29 -22.24 -4.99
CA GLY A 420 -10.85 -22.66 -3.70
C GLY A 420 -11.04 -21.48 -2.73
N ILE A 421 -10.03 -20.60 -2.60
CA ILE A 421 -10.11 -19.40 -1.77
C ILE A 421 -11.24 -18.48 -2.26
N LEU A 422 -11.28 -18.16 -3.56
CA LEU A 422 -12.28 -17.27 -4.13
C LEU A 422 -13.70 -17.83 -4.00
N ASN A 423 -13.90 -19.13 -4.24
CA ASN A 423 -15.21 -19.77 -4.08
C ASN A 423 -15.72 -19.68 -2.63
N ARG A 424 -14.88 -19.98 -1.64
CA ARG A 424 -15.26 -19.85 -0.23
C ARG A 424 -15.44 -18.40 0.21
N SER A 425 -14.79 -17.46 -0.48
CA SER A 425 -14.95 -16.03 -0.24
C SER A 425 -16.19 -15.40 -0.89
N LEU A 426 -17.02 -16.17 -1.61
CA LEU A 426 -18.30 -15.65 -2.13
C LEU A 426 -19.20 -15.17 -0.99
N THR A 427 -19.20 -15.90 0.13
CA THR A 427 -19.93 -15.55 1.34
C THR A 427 -19.10 -16.00 2.53
N LEU A 428 -18.71 -15.07 3.40
CA LEU A 428 -17.86 -15.35 4.57
C LEU A 428 -18.68 -15.63 5.85
N TRP A 429 -19.88 -15.07 5.96
CA TRP A 429 -20.76 -15.25 7.12
C TRP A 429 -22.25 -15.23 6.73
#